data_6429d4d5727246ca84fda482df4320fd
#
_entry.id   6429d4d5727246ca84fda482df4320fd
#
_cell.length_a   1.000
_cell.length_b   1.000
_cell.length_c   1.000
_cell.angle_alpha   90.00
_cell.angle_beta   90.00
_cell.angle_gamma   90.00
#
_symmetry.space_group_name_H-M   'P 1'
#
loop_
_entity.id
_entity.type
_entity.pdbx_description
1 polymer ?
#
loop_
_entity_poly.entity_id
_entity_poly.type
_entity_poly.pdbx_seq_one_letter_code
_entity_poly.pdbx_strand_id
1 'polypeptide(L)'
;GVILDWVPAHFPKDDYGLAEFDGTCLYEYKDPRKGEHADWGTKVFDYEKKEVSNFLIANALFWTEVYHVDALRVDAVASMLYLDYGRSAGNWVPNKYGDNKNLEAIEFLKHLNSIMSKRSKRAYLIAEESTAWPKVTGAVEDDGLGFAFKWNMGWMNDFLEYCKLDPLFRKGDHYKMTFSISYMTAENYILVISHDEVVHLKCSMINKMPGYTVDKFANLRTAYTFMMGHPGKKLLFMGQEFAQLREWSEERELDWYLLNEPLHKEVQEYVKKLLHIYKRNPALYLNDSSYDGFEWVNANDADRSIFSFIRKMPGTWKGAFLFVCNFTPMERPDYCVGVPQSGFYREMLSSYTLTTEEDSMESAAEKNATLALRRFK
;
A
#
# COMPACT_ATOMS: atom_id res chain seq x y z
N GLY A 1 7.46 9.10 12.92
CA GLY A 1 6.12 9.69 12.92
C GLY A 1 5.05 8.67 13.27
N VAL A 2 3.89 9.13 13.62
CA VAL A 2 2.71 8.30 13.94
C VAL A 2 1.59 8.67 12.97
N ILE A 3 1.00 7.68 12.33
CA ILE A 3 -0.19 7.81 11.50
C ILE A 3 -1.32 7.12 12.26
N LEU A 4 -2.42 7.84 12.50
CA LEU A 4 -3.61 7.31 13.17
C LEU A 4 -4.65 6.93 12.12
N ASP A 5 -5.26 5.75 12.26
CA ASP A 5 -6.45 5.40 11.50
C ASP A 5 -7.64 6.19 12.03
N TRP A 6 -8.29 6.94 11.16
CA TRP A 6 -9.39 7.83 11.48
C TRP A 6 -10.61 7.51 10.60
N VAL A 7 -11.76 7.32 11.23
CA VAL A 7 -12.97 6.79 10.58
C VAL A 7 -14.08 7.84 10.53
N PRO A 8 -14.09 8.77 9.56
CA PRO A 8 -15.19 9.71 9.38
C PRO A 8 -16.29 9.19 8.45
N ALA A 9 -16.12 8.02 7.84
CA ALA A 9 -17.05 7.45 6.88
C ALA A 9 -18.30 6.87 7.55
N HIS A 10 -18.13 6.31 8.74
CA HIS A 10 -19.20 5.61 9.45
C HIS A 10 -18.90 5.47 10.94
N PHE A 11 -19.91 5.06 11.71
CA PHE A 11 -19.79 4.79 13.14
C PHE A 11 -20.75 3.66 13.57
N PRO A 12 -20.45 2.95 14.68
CA PRO A 12 -21.24 1.81 15.14
C PRO A 12 -22.61 2.23 15.71
N LYS A 13 -23.54 1.27 15.78
CA LYS A 13 -24.89 1.45 16.33
C LYS A 13 -24.95 1.08 17.83
N ASP A 14 -23.88 1.33 18.58
CA ASP A 14 -23.81 1.02 20.00
C ASP A 14 -24.77 1.89 20.81
N ASP A 15 -25.50 1.31 21.77
CA ASP A 15 -26.50 1.99 22.61
C ASP A 15 -25.91 3.16 23.43
N TYR A 16 -24.60 3.15 23.67
CA TYR A 16 -23.85 4.20 24.37
C TYR A 16 -23.07 5.12 23.42
N GLY A 17 -23.23 4.94 22.12
CA GLY A 17 -22.52 5.67 21.06
C GLY A 17 -23.26 6.88 20.52
N LEU A 18 -22.97 7.24 19.28
CA LEU A 18 -23.51 8.43 18.63
C LEU A 18 -24.83 8.18 17.90
N ALA A 19 -25.19 6.91 17.61
CA ALA A 19 -26.39 6.57 16.88
C ALA A 19 -27.64 7.00 17.67
N GLU A 20 -28.49 7.79 17.01
CA GLU A 20 -29.71 8.33 17.60
C GLU A 20 -29.48 8.93 19.00
N PHE A 21 -28.39 9.69 19.17
CA PHE A 21 -27.84 10.17 20.43
C PHE A 21 -28.85 10.85 21.37
N ASP A 22 -29.78 11.61 20.82
CA ASP A 22 -30.86 12.30 21.58
C ASP A 22 -32.25 11.71 21.28
N GLY A 23 -32.29 10.50 20.73
CA GLY A 23 -33.52 9.86 20.25
C GLY A 23 -33.93 10.28 18.83
N THR A 24 -33.07 11.07 18.16
CA THR A 24 -33.23 11.44 16.75
C THR A 24 -31.92 11.20 15.98
N CYS A 25 -31.97 11.25 14.64
CA CYS A 25 -30.78 11.16 13.79
C CYS A 25 -29.94 12.46 13.90
N LEU A 26 -29.22 12.63 15.00
CA LEU A 26 -28.43 13.83 15.25
C LEU A 26 -27.17 13.88 14.38
N TYR A 27 -26.40 12.81 14.36
CA TYR A 27 -25.12 12.70 13.63
C TYR A 27 -25.28 12.07 12.24
N GLU A 28 -26.26 11.22 12.05
CA GLU A 28 -26.50 10.45 10.84
C GLU A 28 -27.57 11.03 9.93
N TYR A 29 -27.57 10.59 8.66
CA TYR A 29 -28.71 10.85 7.76
C TYR A 29 -29.96 10.11 8.23
N LYS A 30 -31.12 10.76 8.14
CA LYS A 30 -32.42 10.18 8.53
C LYS A 30 -32.88 9.09 7.58
N ASP A 31 -32.65 9.24 6.26
CA ASP A 31 -33.00 8.24 5.26
C ASP A 31 -31.98 7.09 5.30
N PRO A 32 -32.39 5.84 5.63
CA PRO A 32 -31.47 4.70 5.74
C PRO A 32 -30.74 4.38 4.43
N ARG A 33 -31.30 4.78 3.29
CA ARG A 33 -30.64 4.65 1.99
C ARG A 33 -29.43 5.57 1.81
N LYS A 34 -29.28 6.58 2.68
CA LYS A 34 -28.07 7.43 2.81
C LYS A 34 -27.34 7.16 4.13
N GLY A 35 -28.08 6.90 5.20
CA GLY A 35 -27.61 6.90 6.58
C GLY A 35 -27.10 5.56 7.11
N GLU A 36 -27.10 4.49 6.31
CA GLU A 36 -26.63 3.17 6.75
C GLU A 36 -25.72 2.50 5.72
N HIS A 37 -24.67 1.86 6.20
CA HIS A 37 -23.90 0.85 5.47
C HIS A 37 -24.40 -0.53 5.88
N ALA A 38 -25.26 -1.13 5.05
CA ALA A 38 -25.93 -2.40 5.36
C ALA A 38 -24.93 -3.54 5.58
N ASP A 39 -23.88 -3.62 4.73
CA ASP A 39 -22.87 -4.68 4.77
C ASP A 39 -21.96 -4.57 6.02
N TRP A 40 -21.77 -3.37 6.56
CA TRP A 40 -20.95 -3.14 7.76
C TRP A 40 -21.77 -2.98 9.03
N GLY A 41 -23.10 -2.85 8.90
CA GLY A 41 -23.99 -2.64 10.05
C GLY A 41 -23.81 -1.32 10.77
N THR A 42 -23.29 -0.29 10.09
CA THR A 42 -22.93 1.00 10.68
C THR A 42 -23.79 2.15 10.16
N LYS A 43 -23.81 3.29 10.87
CA LYS A 43 -24.42 4.54 10.45
C LYS A 43 -23.43 5.37 9.65
N VAL A 44 -23.95 6.24 8.76
CA VAL A 44 -23.20 7.21 7.95
C VAL A 44 -23.41 8.61 8.51
N PHE A 45 -22.31 9.36 8.72
CA PHE A 45 -22.40 10.76 9.14
C PHE A 45 -23.13 11.63 8.11
N ASP A 46 -23.95 12.55 8.61
CA ASP A 46 -24.69 13.51 7.78
C ASP A 46 -23.81 14.72 7.46
N TYR A 47 -23.08 14.65 6.35
CA TYR A 47 -22.16 15.71 5.90
C TYR A 47 -22.89 17.00 5.47
N GLU A 48 -24.23 16.98 5.27
CA GLU A 48 -25.02 18.19 4.99
C GLU A 48 -25.10 19.11 6.22
N LYS A 49 -25.05 18.52 7.43
CA LYS A 49 -25.09 19.27 8.68
C LYS A 49 -23.72 19.89 8.97
N LYS A 50 -23.70 21.21 9.08
CA LYS A 50 -22.46 21.95 9.41
C LYS A 50 -21.90 21.58 10.77
N GLU A 51 -22.78 21.28 11.72
CA GLU A 51 -22.44 20.85 13.06
C GLU A 51 -21.69 19.52 13.04
N VAL A 52 -22.14 18.56 12.23
CA VAL A 52 -21.48 17.25 12.06
C VAL A 52 -20.14 17.41 11.35
N SER A 53 -20.09 18.21 10.28
CA SER A 53 -18.83 18.54 9.60
C SER A 53 -17.84 19.20 10.54
N ASN A 54 -18.28 20.16 11.38
CA ASN A 54 -17.42 20.79 12.39
C ASN A 54 -16.96 19.81 13.47
N PHE A 55 -17.82 18.90 13.92
CA PHE A 55 -17.46 17.85 14.87
C PHE A 55 -16.32 16.97 14.33
N LEU A 56 -16.44 16.51 13.07
CA LEU A 56 -15.43 15.67 12.44
C LEU A 56 -14.11 16.45 12.22
N ILE A 57 -14.18 17.69 11.74
CA ILE A 57 -12.97 18.53 11.55
C ILE A 57 -12.31 18.82 12.90
N ALA A 58 -13.07 19.15 13.94
CA ALA A 58 -12.53 19.39 15.27
C ALA A 58 -11.86 18.13 15.84
N ASN A 59 -12.43 16.94 15.58
CA ASN A 59 -11.84 15.67 15.97
C ASN A 59 -10.51 15.41 15.22
N ALA A 60 -10.44 15.65 13.92
CA ALA A 60 -9.19 15.54 13.17
C ALA A 60 -8.10 16.49 13.70
N LEU A 61 -8.47 17.73 14.01
CA LEU A 61 -7.55 18.71 14.61
C LEU A 61 -7.13 18.31 16.04
N PHE A 62 -8.02 17.72 16.81
CA PHE A 62 -7.70 17.23 18.16
C PHE A 62 -6.56 16.21 18.13
N TRP A 63 -6.60 15.25 17.22
CA TRP A 63 -5.53 14.27 17.07
C TRP A 63 -4.21 14.89 16.64
N THR A 64 -4.25 15.87 15.76
CA THR A 64 -3.03 16.48 15.21
C THR A 64 -2.46 17.61 16.06
N GLU A 65 -3.31 18.40 16.73
CA GLU A 65 -2.88 19.56 17.53
C GLU A 65 -2.66 19.23 19.01
N VAL A 66 -3.44 18.29 19.59
CA VAL A 66 -3.34 17.90 21.00
C VAL A 66 -2.48 16.66 21.20
N TYR A 67 -2.68 15.62 20.38
CA TYR A 67 -1.90 14.38 20.45
C TYR A 67 -0.67 14.39 19.53
N HIS A 68 -0.53 15.38 18.65
CA HIS A 68 0.62 15.57 17.79
C HIS A 68 0.91 14.39 16.86
N VAL A 69 -0.12 13.70 16.37
CA VAL A 69 0.06 12.69 15.32
C VAL A 69 0.51 13.35 14.02
N ASP A 70 1.38 12.66 13.27
CA ASP A 70 1.99 13.21 12.05
C ASP A 70 1.08 13.07 10.82
N ALA A 71 0.11 12.14 10.86
CA ALA A 71 -0.87 11.98 9.79
C ALA A 71 -2.15 11.27 10.29
N LEU A 72 -3.24 11.44 9.53
CA LEU A 72 -4.45 10.64 9.66
C LEU A 72 -4.65 9.84 8.36
N ARG A 73 -4.83 8.54 8.49
CA ARG A 73 -5.33 7.71 7.40
C ARG A 73 -6.85 7.72 7.50
N VAL A 74 -7.50 8.23 6.46
CA VAL A 74 -8.95 8.38 6.37
C VAL A 74 -9.52 7.10 5.79
N ASP A 75 -10.27 6.39 6.61
CA ASP A 75 -10.88 5.11 6.30
C ASP A 75 -12.02 5.25 5.29
N ALA A 76 -12.15 4.27 4.38
CA ALA A 76 -13.29 4.05 3.49
C ALA A 76 -13.74 5.28 2.70
N VAL A 77 -12.83 6.10 2.19
CA VAL A 77 -13.15 7.34 1.45
C VAL A 77 -14.06 7.08 0.25
N ALA A 78 -13.91 5.95 -0.44
CA ALA A 78 -14.80 5.57 -1.53
C ALA A 78 -16.27 5.53 -1.10
N SER A 79 -16.57 5.02 0.09
CA SER A 79 -17.93 4.95 0.63
C SER A 79 -18.51 6.33 0.96
N MET A 80 -17.64 7.33 1.17
CA MET A 80 -18.06 8.72 1.36
C MET A 80 -18.37 9.40 0.02
N LEU A 81 -17.59 9.11 -1.02
CA LEU A 81 -17.69 9.75 -2.34
C LEU A 81 -18.90 9.31 -3.15
N TYR A 82 -19.36 8.06 -2.97
CA TYR A 82 -20.40 7.46 -3.78
C TYR A 82 -21.63 7.07 -2.95
N LEU A 83 -22.80 7.62 -3.34
CA LEU A 83 -24.10 7.36 -2.71
C LEU A 83 -24.60 5.91 -2.89
N ASP A 84 -24.12 5.23 -3.92
CA ASP A 84 -24.47 3.84 -4.25
C ASP A 84 -23.40 2.83 -3.80
N TYR A 85 -22.34 3.26 -3.09
CA TYR A 85 -21.27 2.37 -2.64
C TYR A 85 -21.81 1.25 -1.75
N GLY A 86 -21.54 -0.02 -2.15
CA GLY A 86 -22.01 -1.20 -1.41
C GLY A 86 -23.55 -1.36 -1.38
N ARG A 87 -24.29 -0.72 -2.29
CA ARG A 87 -25.75 -0.72 -2.31
C ARG A 87 -26.29 -1.36 -3.58
N SER A 88 -27.35 -2.14 -3.45
CA SER A 88 -28.06 -2.70 -4.60
C SER A 88 -28.88 -1.61 -5.32
N ALA A 89 -29.17 -1.86 -6.61
CA ALA A 89 -29.98 -0.97 -7.41
C ALA A 89 -31.34 -0.65 -6.73
N GLY A 90 -31.68 0.63 -6.66
CA GLY A 90 -32.90 1.13 -6.00
C GLY A 90 -32.78 1.36 -4.49
N ASN A 91 -31.69 0.94 -3.85
CA ASN A 91 -31.45 1.10 -2.40
C ASN A 91 -30.52 2.29 -2.06
N TRP A 92 -30.44 3.27 -2.94
CA TRP A 92 -29.70 4.50 -2.72
C TRP A 92 -30.47 5.71 -3.28
N VAL A 93 -30.11 6.91 -2.87
CA VAL A 93 -30.76 8.15 -3.27
C VAL A 93 -29.77 8.96 -4.11
N PRO A 94 -30.08 9.27 -5.37
CA PRO A 94 -29.21 10.11 -6.19
C PRO A 94 -29.10 11.53 -5.63
N ASN A 95 -28.02 12.21 -5.99
CA ASN A 95 -27.86 13.63 -5.66
C ASN A 95 -28.82 14.51 -6.49
N LYS A 96 -28.78 15.81 -6.24
CA LYS A 96 -29.68 16.82 -6.92
C LYS A 96 -29.50 16.86 -8.44
N TYR A 97 -28.47 16.27 -9.00
CA TYR A 97 -28.24 16.18 -10.45
C TYR A 97 -28.62 14.82 -11.02
N GLY A 98 -29.03 13.87 -10.17
CA GLY A 98 -29.44 12.54 -10.58
C GLY A 98 -28.29 11.53 -10.69
N ASP A 99 -27.07 11.88 -10.26
CA ASP A 99 -25.90 10.98 -10.26
C ASP A 99 -25.59 10.43 -8.85
N ASN A 100 -24.59 9.56 -8.77
CA ASN A 100 -24.23 8.84 -7.55
C ASN A 100 -23.15 9.52 -6.69
N LYS A 101 -22.72 10.73 -7.02
CA LYS A 101 -21.71 11.45 -6.24
C LYS A 101 -22.33 12.06 -4.99
N ASN A 102 -21.70 11.84 -3.85
CA ASN A 102 -22.07 12.49 -2.60
C ASN A 102 -21.41 13.88 -2.53
N LEU A 103 -22.13 14.89 -3.01
CA LEU A 103 -21.59 16.25 -3.13
C LEU A 103 -21.21 16.85 -1.79
N GLU A 104 -21.97 16.56 -0.75
CA GLU A 104 -21.75 17.06 0.61
C GLU A 104 -20.48 16.46 1.24
N ALA A 105 -20.26 15.16 1.04
CA ALA A 105 -19.03 14.51 1.50
C ALA A 105 -17.79 14.96 0.72
N ILE A 106 -17.92 15.18 -0.60
CA ILE A 106 -16.83 15.73 -1.42
C ILE A 106 -16.43 17.12 -0.90
N GLU A 107 -17.41 18.00 -0.64
CA GLU A 107 -17.14 19.32 -0.09
C GLU A 107 -16.53 19.25 1.31
N PHE A 108 -17.04 18.36 2.17
CA PHE A 108 -16.47 18.09 3.49
C PHE A 108 -14.98 17.67 3.39
N LEU A 109 -14.63 16.74 2.51
CA LEU A 109 -13.25 16.27 2.35
C LEU A 109 -12.32 17.37 1.83
N LYS A 110 -12.77 18.17 0.86
CA LYS A 110 -12.02 19.34 0.37
C LYS A 110 -11.80 20.37 1.49
N HIS A 111 -12.85 20.66 2.26
CA HIS A 111 -12.77 21.61 3.36
C HIS A 111 -11.85 21.10 4.48
N LEU A 112 -11.97 19.84 4.86
CA LEU A 112 -11.09 19.19 5.82
C LEU A 112 -9.61 19.32 5.41
N ASN A 113 -9.27 18.93 4.18
CA ASN A 113 -7.90 19.01 3.67
C ASN A 113 -7.38 20.46 3.65
N SER A 114 -8.23 21.44 3.26
CA SER A 114 -7.88 22.84 3.27
C SER A 114 -7.61 23.38 4.68
N ILE A 115 -8.40 22.97 5.68
CA ILE A 115 -8.16 23.37 7.07
C ILE A 115 -6.89 22.73 7.60
N MET A 116 -6.72 21.43 7.38
CA MET A 116 -5.55 20.69 7.84
C MET A 116 -4.25 21.29 7.28
N SER A 117 -4.20 21.60 5.99
CA SER A 117 -3.02 22.23 5.35
C SER A 117 -2.68 23.60 5.92
N LYS A 118 -3.68 24.39 6.36
CA LYS A 118 -3.50 25.73 6.93
C LYS A 118 -3.10 25.70 8.41
N ARG A 119 -3.72 24.81 9.19
CA ARG A 119 -3.54 24.76 10.64
C ARG A 119 -2.45 23.81 11.10
N SER A 120 -2.38 22.63 10.51
CA SER A 120 -1.46 21.55 10.89
C SER A 120 -0.39 21.35 9.81
N LYS A 121 0.52 22.31 9.66
CA LYS A 121 1.57 22.30 8.62
C LYS A 121 2.47 21.06 8.58
N ARG A 122 2.39 20.19 9.58
CA ARG A 122 3.18 18.96 9.72
C ARG A 122 2.35 17.68 9.64
N ALA A 123 1.03 17.80 9.63
CA ALA A 123 0.14 16.64 9.58
C ALA A 123 -0.44 16.45 8.16
N TYR A 124 -0.46 15.20 7.71
CA TYR A 124 -0.95 14.81 6.39
C TYR A 124 -2.23 14.02 6.50
N LEU A 125 -3.10 14.13 5.49
CA LEU A 125 -4.23 13.24 5.31
C LEU A 125 -3.93 12.23 4.20
N ILE A 126 -4.21 10.96 4.47
CA ILE A 126 -3.96 9.83 3.57
C ILE A 126 -5.30 9.17 3.29
N ALA A 127 -5.69 9.03 2.03
CA ALA A 127 -6.97 8.41 1.68
C ALA A 127 -6.84 6.90 1.50
N GLU A 128 -7.70 6.14 2.16
CA GLU A 128 -8.06 4.82 1.67
C GLU A 128 -9.20 4.99 0.67
N GLU A 129 -8.85 5.00 -0.61
CA GLU A 129 -9.81 5.15 -1.70
C GLU A 129 -9.54 4.07 -2.74
N SER A 130 -10.49 3.15 -2.93
CA SER A 130 -10.32 1.92 -3.71
C SER A 130 -10.81 2.03 -5.15
N THR A 131 -11.39 3.18 -5.54
CA THR A 131 -11.97 3.37 -6.87
C THR A 131 -11.05 4.17 -7.80
N ALA A 132 -11.54 4.42 -9.00
CA ALA A 132 -10.87 5.29 -9.99
C ALA A 132 -11.26 6.77 -9.83
N TRP A 133 -11.63 7.23 -8.62
CA TRP A 133 -11.90 8.65 -8.39
C TRP A 133 -10.68 9.49 -8.74
N PRO A 134 -10.82 10.51 -9.61
CA PRO A 134 -9.67 11.27 -10.08
C PRO A 134 -9.22 12.32 -9.06
N LYS A 135 -7.92 12.67 -9.10
CA LYS A 135 -7.34 13.77 -8.32
C LYS A 135 -7.59 13.69 -6.80
N VAL A 136 -7.55 12.48 -6.23
CA VAL A 136 -7.63 12.30 -4.78
C VAL A 136 -6.50 13.08 -4.10
N THR A 137 -5.30 13.01 -4.67
CA THR A 137 -4.12 13.74 -4.17
C THR A 137 -3.85 15.06 -4.91
N GLY A 138 -4.74 15.44 -5.80
CA GLY A 138 -4.69 16.74 -6.48
C GLY A 138 -5.03 17.90 -5.56
N ALA A 139 -4.50 19.09 -5.87
CA ALA A 139 -4.80 20.30 -5.11
C ALA A 139 -6.30 20.63 -5.15
N VAL A 140 -6.81 21.18 -4.05
CA VAL A 140 -8.24 21.56 -3.95
C VAL A 140 -8.59 22.66 -4.97
N GLU A 141 -7.63 23.56 -5.23
CA GLU A 141 -7.75 24.65 -6.21
C GLU A 141 -7.91 24.13 -7.65
N ASP A 142 -7.40 22.92 -7.92
CA ASP A 142 -7.51 22.23 -9.23
C ASP A 142 -8.63 21.18 -9.26
N ASP A 143 -9.64 21.35 -8.39
CA ASP A 143 -10.75 20.43 -8.21
C ASP A 143 -10.37 19.04 -7.68
N GLY A 144 -9.20 18.91 -7.06
CA GLY A 144 -8.79 17.71 -6.33
C GLY A 144 -9.37 17.66 -4.92
N LEU A 145 -9.20 16.52 -4.24
CA LEU A 145 -9.63 16.36 -2.84
C LEU A 145 -8.63 16.90 -1.83
N GLY A 146 -7.35 17.05 -2.20
CA GLY A 146 -6.30 17.64 -1.36
C GLY A 146 -5.57 16.67 -0.44
N PHE A 147 -5.77 15.36 -0.57
CA PHE A 147 -5.02 14.37 0.21
C PHE A 147 -3.53 14.38 -0.15
N ALA A 148 -2.67 14.12 0.82
CA ALA A 148 -1.23 14.00 0.56
C ALA A 148 -0.89 12.70 -0.18
N PHE A 149 -1.56 11.61 0.18
CA PHE A 149 -1.35 10.29 -0.40
C PHE A 149 -2.69 9.53 -0.53
N LYS A 150 -2.67 8.55 -1.44
CA LYS A 150 -3.75 7.57 -1.63
C LYS A 150 -3.18 6.15 -1.53
N TRP A 151 -3.88 5.24 -0.85
CA TRP A 151 -3.57 3.82 -0.90
C TRP A 151 -3.80 3.26 -2.31
N ASN A 152 -2.82 2.51 -2.83
CA ASN A 152 -2.93 1.87 -4.14
C ASN A 152 -3.53 0.46 -4.01
N MET A 153 -4.84 0.40 -3.89
CA MET A 153 -5.58 -0.86 -3.76
C MET A 153 -5.53 -1.69 -5.06
N GLY A 154 -5.46 -1.04 -6.23
CA GLY A 154 -5.30 -1.70 -7.52
C GLY A 154 -3.99 -2.48 -7.59
N TRP A 155 -2.87 -1.82 -7.26
CA TRP A 155 -1.57 -2.48 -7.17
C TRP A 155 -1.59 -3.63 -6.16
N MET A 156 -2.17 -3.41 -4.99
CA MET A 156 -2.25 -4.41 -3.92
C MET A 156 -2.94 -5.69 -4.41
N ASN A 157 -4.11 -5.55 -5.05
CA ASN A 157 -4.85 -6.69 -5.58
C ASN A 157 -4.04 -7.45 -6.64
N ASP A 158 -3.53 -6.75 -7.66
CA ASP A 158 -2.73 -7.34 -8.74
C ASP A 158 -1.47 -8.03 -8.21
N PHE A 159 -0.75 -7.38 -7.30
CA PHE A 159 0.45 -7.90 -6.67
C PHE A 159 0.18 -9.18 -5.88
N LEU A 160 -0.85 -9.18 -5.03
CA LEU A 160 -1.20 -10.35 -4.21
C LEU A 160 -1.74 -11.50 -5.06
N GLU A 161 -2.57 -11.21 -6.07
CA GLU A 161 -3.04 -12.22 -6.99
C GLU A 161 -1.89 -12.91 -7.72
N TYR A 162 -0.93 -12.12 -8.24
CA TYR A 162 0.26 -12.67 -8.89
C TYR A 162 1.10 -13.51 -7.92
N CYS A 163 1.33 -13.03 -6.72
CA CYS A 163 2.15 -13.73 -5.72
C CYS A 163 1.55 -15.07 -5.28
N LYS A 164 0.22 -15.20 -5.26
CA LYS A 164 -0.51 -16.44 -4.92
C LYS A 164 -0.42 -17.52 -5.99
N LEU A 165 -0.16 -17.14 -7.25
CA LEU A 165 -0.11 -18.09 -8.35
C LEU A 165 1.07 -19.04 -8.21
N ASP A 166 0.83 -20.32 -8.53
CA ASP A 166 1.92 -21.25 -8.78
C ASP A 166 2.81 -20.69 -9.90
N PRO A 167 4.13 -20.72 -9.76
CA PRO A 167 5.08 -20.20 -10.76
C PRO A 167 4.83 -20.67 -12.19
N LEU A 168 4.28 -21.88 -12.38
CA LEU A 168 3.93 -22.42 -13.70
C LEU A 168 2.86 -21.60 -14.44
N PHE A 169 1.99 -20.93 -13.70
CA PHE A 169 0.88 -20.15 -14.28
C PHE A 169 1.14 -18.65 -14.34
N ARG A 170 2.21 -18.14 -13.73
CA ARG A 170 2.54 -16.71 -13.66
C ARG A 170 2.72 -16.02 -15.00
N LYS A 171 3.12 -16.77 -16.02
CA LYS A 171 3.27 -16.25 -17.40
C LYS A 171 2.01 -15.54 -17.90
N GLY A 172 0.82 -16.12 -17.65
CA GLY A 172 -0.45 -15.55 -18.09
C GLY A 172 -0.85 -14.26 -17.40
N ASP A 173 -0.37 -14.06 -16.18
CA ASP A 173 -0.70 -12.93 -15.32
C ASP A 173 0.45 -11.94 -15.13
N HIS A 174 1.49 -12.05 -15.94
CA HIS A 174 2.69 -11.19 -15.85
C HIS A 174 2.37 -9.69 -15.88
N TYR A 175 1.34 -9.31 -16.64
CA TYR A 175 0.87 -7.92 -16.73
C TYR A 175 0.42 -7.33 -15.41
N LYS A 176 -0.06 -8.11 -14.44
CA LYS A 176 -0.47 -7.64 -13.11
C LYS A 176 0.66 -6.94 -12.37
N MET A 177 1.89 -7.41 -12.56
CA MET A 177 3.06 -6.79 -11.93
C MET A 177 3.56 -5.53 -12.65
N THR A 178 3.15 -5.31 -13.88
CA THR A 178 3.62 -4.18 -14.70
C THR A 178 2.56 -3.10 -14.91
N PHE A 179 1.28 -3.44 -14.77
CA PHE A 179 0.15 -2.57 -15.08
C PHE A 179 0.14 -1.28 -14.25
N SER A 180 0.46 -1.35 -12.97
CA SER A 180 0.45 -0.20 -12.06
C SER A 180 1.39 0.93 -12.46
N ILE A 181 2.45 0.63 -13.22
CA ILE A 181 3.36 1.66 -13.76
C ILE A 181 2.63 2.57 -14.76
N SER A 182 1.62 2.07 -15.46
CA SER A 182 0.86 2.86 -16.43
C SER A 182 0.11 4.05 -15.82
N TYR A 183 -0.23 3.97 -14.53
CA TYR A 183 -0.95 5.02 -13.81
C TYR A 183 -0.19 5.58 -12.60
N MET A 184 1.07 5.23 -12.40
CA MET A 184 1.86 5.64 -11.22
C MET A 184 1.97 7.16 -11.03
N THR A 185 1.75 7.94 -12.10
CA THR A 185 1.81 9.40 -12.07
C THR A 185 0.47 10.06 -11.77
N ALA A 186 -0.62 9.29 -11.69
CA ALA A 186 -1.96 9.85 -11.51
C ALA A 186 -2.19 10.37 -10.10
N GLU A 187 -1.58 9.73 -9.10
CA GLU A 187 -1.75 10.07 -7.69
C GLU A 187 -0.41 9.87 -6.92
N ASN A 188 -0.33 10.42 -5.74
CA ASN A 188 0.76 10.11 -4.80
C ASN A 188 0.42 8.81 -4.06
N TYR A 189 0.91 7.68 -4.53
CA TYR A 189 0.51 6.38 -4.03
C TYR A 189 1.33 5.89 -2.84
N ILE A 190 0.64 5.16 -1.94
CA ILE A 190 1.24 4.23 -0.98
C ILE A 190 0.89 2.82 -1.42
N LEU A 191 1.90 1.99 -1.64
CA LEU A 191 1.75 0.56 -1.88
C LEU A 191 1.46 -0.11 -0.53
N VAL A 192 0.29 -0.70 -0.42
CA VAL A 192 -0.22 -1.18 0.87
C VAL A 192 -0.30 -2.70 0.90
N ILE A 193 0.11 -3.27 2.03
CA ILE A 193 -0.27 -4.59 2.50
C ILE A 193 -0.68 -4.36 3.95
N SER A 194 -1.97 -4.07 4.16
CA SER A 194 -2.52 -3.67 5.45
C SER A 194 -3.01 -4.85 6.29
N HIS A 195 -3.74 -4.56 7.36
CA HIS A 195 -4.41 -5.58 8.17
C HIS A 195 -5.48 -6.33 7.34
N ASP A 196 -6.18 -5.65 6.44
CA ASP A 196 -7.26 -6.23 5.64
C ASP A 196 -6.82 -7.41 4.77
N GLU A 197 -5.56 -7.43 4.36
CA GLU A 197 -5.02 -8.52 3.54
C GLU A 197 -4.65 -9.77 4.36
N VAL A 198 -4.61 -9.68 5.69
CA VAL A 198 -4.14 -10.77 6.58
C VAL A 198 -5.13 -11.15 7.67
N VAL A 199 -6.42 -10.91 7.43
CA VAL A 199 -7.56 -11.24 8.31
C VAL A 199 -8.68 -11.93 7.53
N HIS A 200 -9.69 -12.42 8.23
CA HIS A 200 -10.95 -12.93 7.66
C HIS A 200 -10.76 -14.03 6.60
N LEU A 201 -9.92 -15.02 6.89
CA LEU A 201 -9.63 -16.20 6.04
C LEU A 201 -8.91 -15.83 4.72
N LYS A 202 -8.26 -14.67 4.67
CA LYS A 202 -7.43 -14.26 3.53
C LYS A 202 -6.00 -14.81 3.58
N CYS A 203 -5.62 -15.50 4.63
CA CYS A 203 -4.30 -16.00 4.97
C CYS A 203 -3.26 -14.92 5.32
N SER A 204 -2.25 -15.28 6.13
CA SER A 204 -1.08 -14.44 6.35
C SER A 204 -0.24 -14.31 5.07
N MET A 205 0.66 -13.32 4.99
CA MET A 205 1.47 -13.10 3.77
C MET A 205 2.28 -14.31 3.37
N ILE A 206 2.91 -15.01 4.31
CA ILE A 206 3.69 -16.22 4.01
C ILE A 206 2.80 -17.36 3.50
N ASN A 207 1.57 -17.47 4.01
CA ASN A 207 0.64 -18.52 3.59
C ASN A 207 -0.08 -18.23 2.26
N LYS A 208 0.03 -17.00 1.75
CA LYS A 208 -0.36 -16.69 0.37
C LYS A 208 0.66 -17.21 -0.65
N MET A 209 1.90 -17.43 -0.25
CA MET A 209 2.97 -17.86 -1.16
C MET A 209 2.82 -19.35 -1.49
N PRO A 210 2.92 -19.74 -2.78
CA PRO A 210 2.86 -21.12 -3.21
C PRO A 210 4.16 -21.89 -2.93
N GLY A 211 4.10 -23.21 -3.06
CA GLY A 211 5.26 -24.11 -2.94
C GLY A 211 5.50 -24.64 -1.55
N TYR A 212 6.66 -25.28 -1.38
CA TYR A 212 7.12 -25.79 -0.10
C TYR A 212 7.61 -24.65 0.81
N THR A 213 7.87 -24.96 2.07
CA THR A 213 8.27 -23.94 3.06
C THR A 213 9.40 -23.04 2.56
N VAL A 214 10.49 -23.61 2.06
CA VAL A 214 11.63 -22.83 1.56
C VAL A 214 11.25 -21.92 0.39
N ASP A 215 10.44 -22.43 -0.54
CA ASP A 215 9.96 -21.67 -1.70
C ASP A 215 9.07 -20.49 -1.27
N LYS A 216 8.18 -20.70 -0.29
CA LYS A 216 7.34 -19.63 0.29
C LYS A 216 8.19 -18.48 0.83
N PHE A 217 9.22 -18.79 1.62
CA PHE A 217 10.10 -17.78 2.19
C PHE A 217 10.92 -17.05 1.12
N ALA A 218 11.42 -17.77 0.12
CA ALA A 218 12.14 -17.18 -1.01
C ALA A 218 11.22 -16.26 -1.83
N ASN A 219 9.99 -16.71 -2.14
CA ASN A 219 9.01 -15.94 -2.86
C ASN A 219 8.62 -14.66 -2.09
N LEU A 220 8.43 -14.76 -0.77
CA LEU A 220 8.11 -13.61 0.08
C LEU A 220 9.23 -12.55 0.06
N ARG A 221 10.50 -12.97 0.19
CA ARG A 221 11.64 -12.04 0.08
C ARG A 221 11.71 -11.36 -1.27
N THR A 222 11.49 -12.10 -2.36
CA THR A 222 11.44 -11.54 -3.73
C THR A 222 10.29 -10.55 -3.88
N ALA A 223 9.10 -10.90 -3.37
CA ALA A 223 7.92 -10.03 -3.39
C ALA A 223 8.16 -8.70 -2.66
N TYR A 224 8.72 -8.75 -1.45
CA TYR A 224 9.06 -7.54 -0.70
C TYR A 224 10.11 -6.68 -1.40
N THR A 225 11.06 -7.30 -2.09
CA THR A 225 12.05 -6.52 -2.83
C THR A 225 11.47 -5.85 -4.06
N PHE A 226 10.60 -6.55 -4.80
CA PHE A 226 9.86 -5.93 -5.89
C PHE A 226 9.05 -4.74 -5.36
N MET A 227 8.31 -4.91 -4.27
CA MET A 227 7.55 -3.83 -3.62
C MET A 227 8.45 -2.66 -3.24
N MET A 228 9.61 -2.91 -2.61
CA MET A 228 10.53 -1.84 -2.19
C MET A 228 11.14 -1.07 -3.37
N GLY A 229 11.34 -1.74 -4.51
CA GLY A 229 11.81 -1.11 -5.74
C GLY A 229 10.73 -0.41 -6.54
N HIS A 230 9.48 -0.85 -6.47
CA HIS A 230 8.37 -0.25 -7.22
C HIS A 230 8.11 1.20 -6.78
N PRO A 231 7.74 2.13 -7.69
CA PRO A 231 7.33 3.49 -7.31
C PRO A 231 6.15 3.52 -6.34
N GLY A 232 6.15 4.48 -5.42
CA GLY A 232 5.16 4.66 -4.34
C GLY A 232 5.76 4.44 -2.96
N LYS A 233 5.14 5.01 -1.91
CA LYS A 233 5.52 4.75 -0.51
C LYS A 233 5.14 3.33 -0.13
N LYS A 234 5.60 2.84 1.01
CA LYS A 234 5.47 1.44 1.42
C LYS A 234 4.72 1.32 2.74
N LEU A 235 3.81 0.36 2.82
CA LEU A 235 3.17 -0.04 4.06
C LEU A 235 3.18 -1.57 4.18
N LEU A 236 3.80 -2.07 5.24
CA LEU A 236 3.70 -3.45 5.70
C LEU A 236 2.99 -3.45 7.05
N PHE A 237 2.05 -4.36 7.23
CA PHE A 237 1.39 -4.52 8.52
C PHE A 237 2.27 -5.34 9.48
N MET A 238 2.13 -5.10 10.78
CA MET A 238 2.92 -5.76 11.83
C MET A 238 2.86 -7.30 11.72
N GLY A 239 4.01 -7.93 11.93
CA GLY A 239 4.19 -9.38 11.79
C GLY A 239 4.56 -9.84 10.38
N GLN A 240 4.32 -9.04 9.35
CA GLN A 240 4.70 -9.39 7.98
C GLN A 240 6.22 -9.36 7.80
N GLU A 241 6.93 -8.52 8.54
CA GLU A 241 8.39 -8.38 8.51
C GLU A 241 9.15 -9.61 9.00
N PHE A 242 8.50 -10.52 9.72
CA PHE A 242 9.06 -11.80 10.12
C PHE A 242 8.22 -13.00 9.65
N ALA A 243 7.37 -12.80 8.66
CA ALA A 243 6.55 -13.85 8.04
C ALA A 243 5.62 -14.56 9.04
N GLN A 244 4.88 -13.82 9.89
CA GLN A 244 3.92 -14.41 10.81
C GLN A 244 3.02 -15.44 10.11
N LEU A 245 2.86 -16.63 10.74
CA LEU A 245 2.12 -17.75 10.14
C LEU A 245 0.60 -17.58 10.25
N ARG A 246 0.11 -17.10 11.38
CA ARG A 246 -1.33 -16.89 11.61
C ARG A 246 -1.77 -15.57 11.03
N GLU A 247 -3.05 -15.49 10.68
CA GLU A 247 -3.71 -14.21 10.45
C GLU A 247 -3.64 -13.34 11.71
N TRP A 248 -3.65 -12.05 11.50
CA TRP A 248 -3.70 -11.10 12.61
C TRP A 248 -5.04 -11.16 13.36
N SER A 249 -4.99 -10.87 14.64
CA SER A 249 -6.16 -10.71 15.50
C SER A 249 -5.82 -9.75 16.63
N GLU A 250 -6.75 -8.86 16.94
CA GLU A 250 -6.67 -7.92 18.07
C GLU A 250 -6.72 -8.61 19.44
N GLU A 251 -7.21 -9.85 19.49
CA GLU A 251 -7.37 -10.61 20.73
C GLU A 251 -6.06 -11.21 21.27
N ARG A 252 -4.97 -11.12 20.50
CA ARG A 252 -3.71 -11.77 20.83
C ARG A 252 -2.50 -11.00 20.30
N GLU A 253 -1.37 -11.20 20.95
CA GLU A 253 -0.07 -10.68 20.50
C GLU A 253 0.42 -11.38 19.22
N LEU A 254 1.42 -10.79 18.58
CA LEU A 254 2.15 -11.38 17.46
C LEU A 254 2.92 -12.62 17.91
N ASP A 255 3.17 -13.52 16.98
CA ASP A 255 3.85 -14.81 17.22
C ASP A 255 5.38 -14.64 17.33
N TRP A 256 5.84 -13.82 18.29
CA TRP A 256 7.27 -13.48 18.47
C TRP A 256 8.18 -14.71 18.65
N TYR A 257 7.64 -15.85 19.11
CA TYR A 257 8.37 -17.10 19.23
C TYR A 257 8.91 -17.63 17.89
N LEU A 258 8.28 -17.24 16.75
CA LEU A 258 8.74 -17.59 15.41
C LEU A 258 10.14 -17.05 15.10
N LEU A 259 10.59 -16.01 15.79
CA LEU A 259 11.96 -15.49 15.63
C LEU A 259 13.04 -16.43 16.16
N ASN A 260 12.68 -17.50 16.86
CA ASN A 260 13.59 -18.59 17.20
C ASN A 260 13.80 -19.57 16.03
N GLU A 261 12.93 -19.50 15.00
CA GLU A 261 13.03 -20.33 13.80
C GLU A 261 13.90 -19.62 12.75
N PRO A 262 14.89 -20.30 12.16
CA PRO A 262 15.87 -19.68 11.26
C PRO A 262 15.23 -18.91 10.09
N LEU A 263 14.26 -19.48 9.38
CA LEU A 263 13.64 -18.86 8.20
C LEU A 263 12.89 -17.57 8.54
N HIS A 264 12.23 -17.52 9.68
CA HIS A 264 11.51 -16.30 10.14
C HIS A 264 12.48 -15.20 10.52
N LYS A 265 13.55 -15.56 11.24
CA LYS A 265 14.63 -14.62 11.59
C LYS A 265 15.33 -14.08 10.35
N GLU A 266 15.59 -14.92 9.34
CA GLU A 266 16.17 -14.51 8.06
C GLU A 266 15.27 -13.48 7.33
N VAL A 267 13.95 -13.68 7.29
CA VAL A 267 13.03 -12.71 6.70
C VAL A 267 13.11 -11.39 7.45
N GLN A 268 13.11 -11.40 8.78
CA GLN A 268 13.21 -10.18 9.57
C GLN A 268 14.50 -9.40 9.26
N GLU A 269 15.64 -10.09 9.28
CA GLU A 269 16.92 -9.45 8.95
C GLU A 269 16.97 -8.97 7.48
N TYR A 270 16.33 -9.70 6.58
CA TYR A 270 16.21 -9.28 5.18
C TYR A 270 15.37 -8.01 5.03
N VAL A 271 14.19 -7.97 5.63
CA VAL A 271 13.32 -6.78 5.61
C VAL A 271 14.01 -5.59 6.26
N LYS A 272 14.72 -5.79 7.37
CA LYS A 272 15.53 -4.76 8.01
C LYS A 272 16.58 -4.18 7.06
N LYS A 273 17.31 -5.03 6.32
CA LYS A 273 18.27 -4.59 5.29
C LYS A 273 17.59 -3.81 4.16
N LEU A 274 16.44 -4.29 3.66
CA LEU A 274 15.64 -3.60 2.64
C LEU A 274 15.22 -2.20 3.09
N LEU A 275 14.69 -2.07 4.31
CA LEU A 275 14.28 -0.78 4.89
C LEU A 275 15.46 0.17 5.07
N HIS A 276 16.63 -0.32 5.47
CA HIS A 276 17.84 0.50 5.56
C HIS A 276 18.31 1.00 4.17
N ILE A 277 18.27 0.13 3.15
CA ILE A 277 18.58 0.52 1.78
C ILE A 277 17.58 1.56 1.30
N TYR A 278 16.28 1.32 1.48
CA TYR A 278 15.22 2.24 1.10
C TYR A 278 15.42 3.62 1.73
N LYS A 279 15.55 3.68 3.05
CA LYS A 279 15.68 4.94 3.82
C LYS A 279 16.92 5.75 3.44
N ARG A 280 18.03 5.09 3.10
CA ARG A 280 19.32 5.76 2.83
C ARG A 280 19.51 6.21 1.38
N ASN A 281 18.61 5.82 0.47
CA ASN A 281 18.82 6.06 -0.96
C ASN A 281 17.63 6.81 -1.57
N PRO A 282 17.78 8.13 -1.78
CA PRO A 282 16.74 9.00 -2.33
C PRO A 282 16.11 8.52 -3.64
N ALA A 283 16.88 7.82 -4.49
CA ALA A 283 16.37 7.24 -5.73
C ALA A 283 15.19 6.28 -5.54
N LEU A 284 14.99 5.73 -4.33
CA LEU A 284 13.94 4.77 -4.03
C LEU A 284 12.64 5.43 -3.52
N TYR A 285 12.67 6.72 -3.11
CA TYR A 285 11.50 7.33 -2.47
C TYR A 285 11.22 8.79 -2.82
N LEU A 286 12.14 9.53 -3.43
CA LEU A 286 11.92 10.96 -3.69
C LEU A 286 11.09 11.20 -4.96
N ASN A 287 11.17 10.32 -5.95
CA ASN A 287 10.50 10.51 -7.22
C ASN A 287 9.64 9.29 -7.59
N ASP A 288 8.50 9.15 -6.88
CA ASP A 288 7.59 8.03 -7.03
C ASP A 288 6.45 8.29 -8.03
N SER A 289 6.15 9.56 -8.32
CA SER A 289 5.04 9.97 -9.19
C SER A 289 5.49 10.55 -10.55
N SER A 290 6.70 10.21 -11.00
CA SER A 290 7.23 10.62 -12.29
C SER A 290 8.02 9.50 -12.95
N TYR A 291 7.88 9.37 -14.27
CA TYR A 291 8.67 8.42 -15.07
C TYR A 291 10.17 8.70 -15.06
N ASP A 292 10.62 9.91 -14.67
CA ASP A 292 12.04 10.20 -14.52
C ASP A 292 12.74 9.41 -13.42
N GLY A 293 11.97 8.89 -12.46
CA GLY A 293 12.46 8.09 -11.33
C GLY A 293 12.43 6.58 -11.57
N PHE A 294 11.81 6.14 -12.67
CA PHE A 294 11.61 4.72 -12.95
C PHE A 294 11.85 4.40 -14.43
N GLU A 295 12.48 3.27 -14.70
CA GLU A 295 12.70 2.78 -16.06
C GLU A 295 12.67 1.25 -16.08
N TRP A 296 11.85 0.66 -16.96
CA TRP A 296 11.92 -0.77 -17.24
C TRP A 296 13.20 -1.10 -18.01
N VAL A 297 13.95 -2.08 -17.53
CA VAL A 297 15.00 -2.74 -18.32
C VAL A 297 14.39 -3.84 -19.15
N ASN A 298 13.55 -4.67 -18.54
CA ASN A 298 12.74 -5.67 -19.25
C ASN A 298 11.46 -5.92 -18.47
N ALA A 299 10.33 -5.48 -19.04
CA ALA A 299 8.98 -5.69 -18.52
C ALA A 299 8.31 -6.95 -19.09
N ASN A 300 8.90 -7.58 -20.12
CA ASN A 300 8.19 -8.55 -20.97
C ASN A 300 8.75 -9.98 -20.86
N ASP A 301 9.54 -10.29 -19.84
CA ASP A 301 10.10 -11.63 -19.64
C ASP A 301 9.11 -12.58 -18.94
N ALA A 302 7.90 -12.68 -19.50
CA ALA A 302 6.82 -13.47 -18.94
C ALA A 302 7.14 -14.98 -18.94
N ASP A 303 7.85 -15.47 -19.94
CA ASP A 303 8.23 -16.88 -20.04
C ASP A 303 9.11 -17.35 -18.87
N ARG A 304 9.88 -16.43 -18.30
CA ARG A 304 10.77 -16.70 -17.16
C ARG A 304 10.26 -16.09 -15.86
N SER A 305 9.15 -15.33 -15.92
CA SER A 305 8.60 -14.57 -14.78
C SER A 305 9.66 -13.69 -14.09
N ILE A 306 10.47 -13.00 -14.89
CA ILE A 306 11.52 -12.10 -14.42
C ILE A 306 11.15 -10.67 -14.74
N PHE A 307 11.33 -9.79 -13.76
CA PHE A 307 11.17 -8.34 -13.92
C PHE A 307 12.49 -7.65 -13.65
N SER A 308 12.90 -6.78 -14.55
CA SER A 308 14.08 -5.94 -14.32
C SER A 308 13.77 -4.48 -14.62
N PHE A 309 14.13 -3.61 -13.66
CA PHE A 309 13.85 -2.18 -13.73
C PHE A 309 14.87 -1.37 -12.93
N ILE A 310 14.86 -0.07 -13.17
CA ILE A 310 15.79 0.87 -12.54
C ILE A 310 14.99 1.91 -11.74
N ARG A 311 15.50 2.23 -10.56
CA ARG A 311 15.15 3.42 -9.79
C ARG A 311 16.30 4.39 -9.79
N LYS A 312 16.01 5.65 -10.10
CA LYS A 312 17.05 6.70 -10.23
C LYS A 312 16.53 8.07 -9.76
N MET A 313 17.45 8.98 -9.52
CA MET A 313 17.12 10.37 -9.39
C MET A 313 16.98 11.02 -10.77
N PRO A 314 16.08 12.00 -10.96
CA PRO A 314 15.93 12.71 -12.22
C PRO A 314 17.25 13.25 -12.73
N GLY A 315 17.51 13.08 -14.03
CA GLY A 315 18.68 13.62 -14.71
C GLY A 315 20.04 12.98 -14.35
N THR A 316 20.07 11.89 -13.55
CA THR A 316 21.34 11.28 -13.17
C THR A 316 21.24 9.76 -12.99
N TRP A 317 22.30 9.07 -13.40
CA TRP A 317 22.49 7.63 -13.10
C TRP A 317 23.28 7.39 -11.81
N LYS A 318 23.88 8.44 -11.25
CA LYS A 318 24.63 8.31 -9.99
C LYS A 318 23.68 7.93 -8.86
N GLY A 319 23.96 6.80 -8.23
CA GLY A 319 23.13 6.27 -7.13
C GLY A 319 21.85 5.60 -7.60
N ALA A 320 21.70 5.28 -8.88
CA ALA A 320 20.63 4.46 -9.38
C ALA A 320 20.72 3.00 -8.89
N PHE A 321 19.58 2.34 -8.82
CA PHE A 321 19.44 0.94 -8.44
C PHE A 321 18.84 0.15 -9.59
N LEU A 322 19.48 -0.96 -9.95
CA LEU A 322 18.92 -1.98 -10.81
C LEU A 322 18.31 -3.08 -9.93
N PHE A 323 17.05 -3.37 -10.17
CA PHE A 323 16.32 -4.49 -9.59
C PHE A 323 16.19 -5.60 -10.64
N VAL A 324 16.46 -6.85 -10.21
CA VAL A 324 16.21 -8.04 -11.01
C VAL A 324 15.49 -9.04 -10.11
N CYS A 325 14.22 -9.31 -10.42
CA CYS A 325 13.34 -10.13 -9.59
C CYS A 325 12.92 -11.37 -10.37
N ASN A 326 13.41 -12.54 -9.97
CA ASN A 326 13.00 -13.82 -10.50
C ASN A 326 11.92 -14.44 -9.60
N PHE A 327 10.70 -14.52 -10.11
CA PHE A 327 9.54 -15.08 -9.40
C PHE A 327 9.35 -16.58 -9.66
N THR A 328 10.40 -17.30 -10.01
CA THR A 328 10.37 -18.76 -10.16
C THR A 328 11.45 -19.43 -9.29
N PRO A 329 11.26 -20.70 -8.89
CA PRO A 329 12.30 -21.43 -8.19
C PRO A 329 13.45 -21.89 -9.10
N MET A 330 13.36 -21.57 -10.41
CA MET A 330 14.38 -21.97 -11.36
C MET A 330 15.58 -21.03 -11.35
N GLU A 331 16.74 -21.57 -11.12
CA GLU A 331 18.01 -20.84 -11.26
C GLU A 331 18.27 -20.46 -12.72
N ARG A 332 18.89 -19.28 -12.93
CA ARG A 332 19.18 -18.71 -14.24
C ARG A 332 20.66 -18.27 -14.31
N PRO A 333 21.61 -19.22 -14.40
CA PRO A 333 23.06 -18.94 -14.31
C PRO A 333 23.52 -17.87 -15.30
N ASP A 334 23.06 -17.92 -16.53
CA ASP A 334 23.53 -17.06 -17.61
C ASP A 334 22.53 -15.96 -17.97
N TYR A 335 21.72 -15.51 -16.97
CA TYR A 335 20.72 -14.47 -17.24
C TYR A 335 21.39 -13.11 -17.48
N CYS A 336 21.28 -12.61 -18.71
CA CYS A 336 21.83 -11.33 -19.12
C CYS A 336 20.82 -10.20 -18.84
N VAL A 337 21.29 -9.15 -18.20
CA VAL A 337 20.51 -7.94 -17.91
C VAL A 337 21.15 -6.73 -18.60
N GLY A 338 20.34 -5.98 -19.35
CA GLY A 338 20.78 -4.71 -19.91
C GLY A 338 21.07 -3.69 -18.83
N VAL A 339 22.09 -2.89 -19.04
CA VAL A 339 22.47 -1.79 -18.16
C VAL A 339 22.64 -0.50 -18.98
N PRO A 340 22.25 0.68 -18.45
CA PRO A 340 22.27 1.92 -19.23
C PRO A 340 23.67 2.46 -19.49
N GLN A 341 24.66 2.09 -18.70
CA GLN A 341 26.04 2.56 -18.82
C GLN A 341 27.02 1.42 -18.53
N SER A 342 28.14 1.43 -19.25
CA SER A 342 29.28 0.58 -18.92
C SER A 342 29.90 1.01 -17.58
N GLY A 343 30.34 0.06 -16.76
CA GLY A 343 30.97 0.38 -15.48
C GLY A 343 30.90 -0.77 -14.47
N PHE A 344 31.28 -0.44 -13.23
CA PHE A 344 31.22 -1.39 -12.13
C PHE A 344 29.85 -1.33 -11.44
N TYR A 345 29.24 -2.48 -11.23
CA TYR A 345 28.01 -2.66 -10.50
C TYR A 345 28.30 -3.44 -9.22
N ARG A 346 27.78 -2.98 -8.09
CA ARG A 346 27.92 -3.64 -6.81
C ARG A 346 26.58 -4.21 -6.38
N GLU A 347 26.54 -5.50 -6.04
CA GLU A 347 25.42 -6.09 -5.37
C GLU A 347 25.22 -5.44 -4.00
N MET A 348 24.02 -4.97 -3.74
CA MET A 348 23.66 -4.33 -2.47
C MET A 348 22.90 -5.26 -1.55
N LEU A 349 22.12 -6.17 -2.13
CA LEU A 349 21.34 -7.17 -1.43
C LEU A 349 20.93 -8.29 -2.40
N SER A 350 21.01 -9.54 -1.92
CA SER A 350 20.45 -10.70 -2.58
C SER A 350 19.47 -11.39 -1.63
N SER A 351 18.35 -11.88 -2.17
CA SER A 351 17.40 -12.69 -1.40
C SER A 351 17.87 -14.15 -1.24
N TYR A 352 18.94 -14.53 -1.93
CA TYR A 352 19.48 -15.89 -1.94
C TYR A 352 20.53 -16.11 -0.84
N THR A 353 21.42 -15.15 -0.60
CA THR A 353 22.58 -15.27 0.29
C THR A 353 22.28 -14.75 1.69
N LEU A 354 21.50 -15.49 2.47
CA LEU A 354 21.41 -15.24 3.92
C LEU A 354 22.03 -16.36 4.75
N THR A 355 22.63 -17.37 4.14
CA THR A 355 23.43 -18.38 4.80
C THR A 355 24.83 -17.84 5.05
N THR A 356 25.19 -17.71 6.32
CA THR A 356 26.49 -17.45 6.98
C THR A 356 27.62 -16.77 6.19
N GLU A 357 28.27 -15.79 6.82
CA GLU A 357 29.42 -15.02 6.28
C GLU A 357 30.57 -15.88 5.74
N GLU A 358 30.68 -17.15 6.10
CA GLU A 358 31.74 -18.07 5.65
C GLU A 358 31.48 -18.68 4.26
N ASP A 359 30.19 -18.82 3.84
CA ASP A 359 29.84 -19.33 2.50
C ASP A 359 29.82 -18.24 1.41
N SER A 360 29.99 -16.98 1.79
CA SER A 360 29.71 -15.86 0.91
C SER A 360 30.78 -15.56 -0.15
N MET A 361 32.00 -16.03 -0.03
CA MET A 361 33.07 -15.70 -0.98
C MET A 361 33.24 -16.70 -2.13
N GLU A 362 32.93 -17.96 -1.94
CA GLU A 362 33.03 -18.98 -3.01
C GLU A 362 31.68 -19.29 -3.69
N SER A 363 30.56 -19.20 -2.98
CA SER A 363 29.24 -19.55 -3.52
C SER A 363 28.55 -18.43 -4.31
N ALA A 364 28.94 -17.17 -4.12
CA ALA A 364 28.37 -16.03 -4.84
C ALA A 364 28.70 -16.03 -6.35
N ALA A 365 29.73 -16.76 -6.77
CA ALA A 365 30.08 -16.95 -8.17
C ALA A 365 29.27 -18.07 -8.85
N GLU A 366 28.75 -19.02 -8.08
CA GLU A 366 28.14 -20.25 -8.61
C GLU A 366 26.61 -20.32 -8.44
N LYS A 367 26.00 -19.48 -7.60
CA LYS A 367 24.55 -19.57 -7.31
C LYS A 367 23.82 -18.32 -7.75
N ASN A 368 22.93 -18.49 -8.68
CA ASN A 368 22.18 -17.41 -9.31
C ASN A 368 21.21 -16.74 -8.34
N ALA A 369 21.44 -15.47 -8.12
CA ALA A 369 20.56 -14.65 -7.30
C ALA A 369 19.14 -14.64 -7.86
N THR A 370 18.19 -15.08 -7.07
CA THR A 370 16.75 -14.90 -7.35
C THR A 370 16.42 -13.40 -7.37
N LEU A 371 17.27 -12.59 -6.74
CA LEU A 371 17.19 -11.15 -6.73
C LEU A 371 18.57 -10.54 -6.50
N ALA A 372 18.92 -9.55 -7.31
CA ALA A 372 20.07 -8.69 -7.05
C ALA A 372 19.63 -7.21 -7.09
N LEU A 373 19.96 -6.49 -6.03
CA LEU A 373 19.96 -5.03 -6.01
C LEU A 373 21.36 -4.57 -6.36
N ARG A 374 21.53 -3.89 -7.48
CA ARG A 374 22.85 -3.38 -7.91
C ARG A 374 22.84 -1.85 -7.95
N ARG A 375 23.82 -1.23 -7.32
CA ARG A 375 24.02 0.20 -7.33
C ARG A 375 25.01 0.61 -8.43
N PHE A 376 24.65 1.60 -9.23
CA PHE A 376 25.57 2.24 -10.15
C PHE A 376 26.53 3.14 -9.35
N LYS A 377 27.82 3.04 -9.62
CA LYS A 377 28.84 3.95 -9.08
C LYS A 377 28.93 5.21 -9.89
#